data_a16fd5821c90a8fa2471044618b01738
#
_entry.id   a16fd5821c90a8fa2471044618b01738
#
_cell.length_a   1.000
_cell.length_b   1.000
_cell.length_c   1.000
_cell.angle_alpha   90.00
_cell.angle_beta   90.00
_cell.angle_gamma   90.00
#
_symmetry.space_group_name_H-M   'P 1'
#
loop_
_entity.id
_entity.type
_entity.pdbx_description
1 polymer ?
#
loop_
_entity_poly.entity_id
_entity_poly.type
_entity_poly.pdbx_seq_one_letter_code
_entity_poly.pdbx_strand_id
1 'polypeptide(L)'
;MTGPVLEVTSLSLAFGLVHALDQIALAVQPAEIVSLIGPNGAGKSSLLNCLSGFYRPQQGRVVFRGRDITRLAPHRRAKAGIGRTFQGLQTYDSMTVRENVLSGFHTSMRGGLFAGFLYWPSGQREEAVFAEKAEEIIEFLELEELRHAPVGSLSYGLRKRVDLGRALALQPALLLLDEPMAGMNLEEKGDLARFILDIRDARQIPIVLVEHDMEVVMDISDRVAVMEWGRLIAEGAPAQIRQNPRVIAAYLGQE
;
A
#
# COMPACT_ATOMS: atom_id res chain seq x y z
N MET A 1 22.38 -1.12 -2.84
CA MET A 1 22.08 -1.78 -1.54
C MET A 1 21.57 -3.17 -1.88
N THR A 2 22.27 -4.23 -1.46
CA THR A 2 21.98 -5.64 -1.85
C THR A 2 21.06 -6.38 -0.87
N GLY A 3 20.38 -5.69 0.02
CA GLY A 3 19.48 -6.29 1.02
C GLY A 3 18.01 -5.90 0.81
N PRO A 4 17.10 -6.54 1.54
CA PRO A 4 15.65 -6.27 1.45
C PRO A 4 15.33 -4.81 1.81
N VAL A 5 14.31 -4.25 1.14
CA VAL A 5 13.78 -2.91 1.47
C VAL A 5 13.02 -2.94 2.78
N LEU A 6 12.27 -4.02 3.02
CA LEU A 6 11.56 -4.27 4.28
C LEU A 6 11.94 -5.65 4.81
N GLU A 7 12.19 -5.74 6.11
CA GLU A 7 12.44 -7.00 6.81
C GLU A 7 11.62 -7.05 8.09
N VAL A 8 10.89 -8.12 8.27
CA VAL A 8 10.07 -8.41 9.46
C VAL A 8 10.62 -9.67 10.10
N THR A 9 10.95 -9.62 11.38
CA THR A 9 11.54 -10.75 12.11
C THR A 9 10.72 -11.04 13.36
N SER A 10 10.19 -12.28 13.44
CA SER A 10 9.47 -12.84 14.60
C SER A 10 8.39 -11.90 15.17
N LEU A 11 7.62 -11.25 14.28
CA LEU A 11 6.63 -10.25 14.66
C LEU A 11 5.41 -10.91 15.30
N SER A 12 5.08 -10.52 16.54
CA SER A 12 3.90 -11.01 17.24
C SER A 12 3.04 -9.87 17.76
N LEU A 13 1.72 -10.02 17.60
CA LEU A 13 0.70 -9.07 18.02
C LEU A 13 -0.49 -9.81 18.63
N ALA A 14 -0.89 -9.42 19.84
CA ALA A 14 -2.09 -9.97 20.50
C ALA A 14 -3.00 -8.84 21.00
N PHE A 15 -4.30 -9.09 20.93
CA PHE A 15 -5.36 -8.27 21.52
C PHE A 15 -6.06 -9.09 22.61
N GLY A 16 -5.70 -8.83 23.86
CA GLY A 16 -6.13 -9.68 24.98
C GLY A 16 -5.62 -11.12 24.80
N LEU A 17 -6.53 -12.07 24.67
CA LEU A 17 -6.21 -13.49 24.46
C LEU A 17 -6.12 -13.89 22.97
N VAL A 18 -6.43 -12.98 22.05
CA VAL A 18 -6.42 -13.28 20.63
C VAL A 18 -5.06 -12.94 20.03
N HIS A 19 -4.33 -13.93 19.56
CA HIS A 19 -3.08 -13.75 18.83
C HIS A 19 -3.40 -13.42 17.35
N ALA A 20 -3.30 -12.13 17.01
CA ALA A 20 -3.53 -11.66 15.64
C ALA A 20 -2.34 -11.92 14.71
N LEU A 21 -1.12 -11.91 15.26
CA LEU A 21 0.12 -12.28 14.58
C LEU A 21 0.98 -13.12 15.53
N ASP A 22 1.58 -14.19 15.00
CA ASP A 22 2.43 -15.09 15.76
C ASP A 22 3.70 -15.43 14.97
N GLN A 23 4.82 -14.88 15.42
CA GLN A 23 6.17 -15.12 14.87
C GLN A 23 6.30 -14.88 13.35
N ILE A 24 5.62 -13.87 12.82
CA ILE A 24 5.70 -13.54 11.39
C ILE A 24 7.12 -13.12 11.02
N ALA A 25 7.67 -13.74 9.97
CA ALA A 25 8.90 -13.35 9.32
C ALA A 25 8.62 -13.12 7.83
N LEU A 26 8.96 -11.95 7.31
CA LEU A 26 8.71 -11.56 5.91
C LEU A 26 9.80 -10.59 5.47
N ALA A 27 10.32 -10.75 4.26
CA ALA A 27 11.20 -9.78 3.64
C ALA A 27 10.61 -9.31 2.31
N VAL A 28 10.86 -8.07 1.90
CA VAL A 28 10.44 -7.51 0.61
C VAL A 28 11.68 -6.97 -0.09
N GLN A 29 11.94 -7.47 -1.31
CA GLN A 29 13.10 -7.07 -2.10
C GLN A 29 12.81 -5.77 -2.88
N PRO A 30 13.83 -5.06 -3.40
CA PRO A 30 13.63 -3.96 -4.32
C PRO A 30 12.80 -4.39 -5.55
N ALA A 31 11.87 -3.55 -5.98
CA ALA A 31 11.00 -3.79 -7.14
C ALA A 31 10.28 -5.15 -7.11
N GLU A 32 9.86 -5.60 -5.94
CA GLU A 32 9.14 -6.86 -5.75
C GLU A 32 7.69 -6.60 -5.34
N ILE A 33 6.75 -7.32 -5.95
CA ILE A 33 5.35 -7.41 -5.48
C ILE A 33 5.20 -8.67 -4.63
N VAL A 34 5.00 -8.47 -3.32
CA VAL A 34 4.68 -9.54 -2.38
C VAL A 34 3.22 -9.47 -2.02
N SER A 35 2.43 -10.45 -2.45
CA SER A 35 1.02 -10.54 -2.06
C SER A 35 0.84 -11.33 -0.79
N LEU A 36 0.01 -10.80 0.11
CA LEU A 36 -0.44 -11.46 1.34
C LEU A 36 -1.85 -11.97 1.13
N ILE A 37 -2.03 -13.29 1.12
CA ILE A 37 -3.32 -13.94 0.97
C ILE A 37 -3.66 -14.77 2.21
N GLY A 38 -4.90 -15.21 2.29
CA GLY A 38 -5.38 -16.06 3.39
C GLY A 38 -6.84 -15.74 3.75
N PRO A 39 -7.49 -16.59 4.52
CA PRO A 39 -8.88 -16.41 4.90
C PRO A 39 -9.12 -15.13 5.72
N ASN A 40 -10.40 -14.78 5.90
CA ASN A 40 -10.79 -13.68 6.77
C ASN A 40 -10.35 -13.97 8.20
N GLY A 41 -9.80 -12.97 8.88
CA GLY A 41 -9.24 -13.16 10.22
C GLY A 41 -7.83 -13.78 10.27
N ALA A 42 -7.18 -14.10 9.13
CA ALA A 42 -5.83 -14.65 9.10
C ALA A 42 -4.73 -13.69 9.62
N GLY A 43 -5.04 -12.39 9.82
CA GLY A 43 -4.08 -11.41 10.34
C GLY A 43 -3.47 -10.47 9.30
N LYS A 44 -3.88 -10.54 8.02
CA LYS A 44 -3.34 -9.73 6.91
C LYS A 44 -3.36 -8.22 7.21
N SER A 45 -4.53 -7.67 7.54
CA SER A 45 -4.66 -6.24 7.88
C SER A 45 -3.94 -5.88 9.19
N SER A 46 -3.82 -6.83 10.14
CA SER A 46 -3.01 -6.63 11.35
C SER A 46 -1.52 -6.50 11.02
N LEU A 47 -1.03 -7.29 10.07
CA LEU A 47 0.35 -7.18 9.58
C LEU A 47 0.56 -5.82 8.89
N LEU A 48 -0.31 -5.40 7.94
CA LEU A 48 -0.22 -4.08 7.32
C LEU A 48 -0.29 -2.95 8.35
N ASN A 49 -1.13 -3.08 9.40
CA ASN A 49 -1.19 -2.11 10.49
C ASN A 49 0.10 -2.07 11.31
N CYS A 50 0.78 -3.20 11.51
CA CYS A 50 2.12 -3.24 12.11
C CYS A 50 3.16 -2.59 11.19
N LEU A 51 3.13 -2.86 9.87
CA LEU A 51 4.08 -2.28 8.91
C LEU A 51 3.94 -0.76 8.77
N SER A 52 2.71 -0.26 8.79
CA SER A 52 2.42 1.18 8.72
C SER A 52 2.48 1.92 10.07
N GLY A 53 2.61 1.19 11.20
CA GLY A 53 2.80 1.75 12.53
C GLY A 53 1.52 2.09 13.30
N PHE A 54 0.34 1.71 12.76
CA PHE A 54 -0.93 1.84 13.48
C PHE A 54 -1.03 0.87 14.66
N TYR A 55 -0.46 -0.33 14.51
CA TYR A 55 -0.35 -1.28 15.61
C TYR A 55 1.12 -1.42 16.01
N ARG A 56 1.34 -1.56 17.32
CA ARG A 56 2.65 -1.78 17.90
C ARG A 56 2.76 -3.24 18.32
N PRO A 57 3.62 -4.04 17.68
CA PRO A 57 3.82 -5.42 18.05
C PRO A 57 4.41 -5.54 19.45
N GLN A 58 4.08 -6.60 20.17
CA GLN A 58 4.67 -6.91 21.46
C GLN A 58 6.05 -7.52 21.32
N GLN A 59 6.29 -8.30 20.24
CA GLN A 59 7.57 -8.95 19.97
C GLN A 59 7.97 -8.76 18.50
N GLY A 60 9.25 -8.96 18.24
CA GLY A 60 9.82 -8.89 16.90
C GLY A 60 10.25 -7.49 16.49
N ARG A 61 10.66 -7.40 15.23
CA ARG A 61 11.21 -6.17 14.63
C ARG A 61 10.66 -5.95 13.24
N VAL A 62 10.57 -4.67 12.87
CA VAL A 62 10.33 -4.19 11.49
C VAL A 62 11.50 -3.28 11.14
N VAL A 63 12.27 -3.70 10.15
CA VAL A 63 13.42 -2.95 9.62
C VAL A 63 13.07 -2.47 8.22
N PHE A 64 13.18 -1.19 7.96
CA PHE A 64 12.93 -0.57 6.66
C PHE A 64 14.18 0.17 6.20
N ARG A 65 14.72 -0.22 5.03
CA ARG A 65 15.97 0.32 4.45
C ARG A 65 17.12 0.32 5.46
N GLY A 66 17.28 -0.79 6.20
CA GLY A 66 18.30 -0.98 7.22
C GLY A 66 18.06 -0.25 8.56
N ARG A 67 16.96 0.47 8.71
CA ARG A 67 16.60 1.20 9.93
C ARG A 67 15.47 0.48 10.68
N ASP A 68 15.62 0.25 11.97
CA ASP A 68 14.55 -0.25 12.83
C ASP A 68 13.45 0.83 12.97
N ILE A 69 12.26 0.49 12.50
CA ILE A 69 11.07 1.34 12.54
C ILE A 69 9.98 0.78 13.46
N THR A 70 10.25 -0.29 14.19
CA THR A 70 9.27 -1.03 15.00
C THR A 70 8.44 -0.13 15.91
N ARG A 71 9.07 0.89 16.48
CA ARG A 71 8.43 1.83 17.42
C ARG A 71 8.08 3.19 16.82
N LEU A 72 8.30 3.39 15.52
CA LEU A 72 7.98 4.66 14.88
C LEU A 72 6.46 4.80 14.69
N ALA A 73 5.94 5.99 15.00
CA ALA A 73 4.55 6.37 14.76
C ALA A 73 4.24 6.42 13.24
N PRO A 74 2.95 6.27 12.81
CA PRO A 74 2.56 6.21 11.40
C PRO A 74 3.08 7.38 10.56
N HIS A 75 2.94 8.61 11.04
CA HIS A 75 3.41 9.81 10.32
C HIS A 75 4.92 9.82 10.09
N ARG A 76 5.71 9.22 10.99
CA ARG A 76 7.18 9.09 10.84
C ARG A 76 7.54 8.00 9.84
N ARG A 77 6.73 6.94 9.74
CA ARG A 77 6.92 5.90 8.72
C ARG A 77 6.54 6.42 7.32
N ALA A 78 5.46 7.19 7.22
CA ALA A 78 5.11 7.88 5.98
C ALA A 78 6.24 8.82 5.52
N LYS A 79 6.81 9.63 6.43
CA LYS A 79 8.00 10.47 6.14
C LYS A 79 9.26 9.66 5.79
N ALA A 80 9.37 8.43 6.27
CA ALA A 80 10.47 7.54 5.90
C ALA A 80 10.29 6.91 4.51
N GLY A 81 9.10 7.04 3.90
CA GLY A 81 8.79 6.56 2.56
C GLY A 81 7.90 5.32 2.52
N ILE A 82 7.10 5.04 3.55
CA ILE A 82 6.08 3.99 3.49
C ILE A 82 4.74 4.62 3.12
N GLY A 83 4.31 4.43 1.86
CA GLY A 83 2.97 4.79 1.39
C GLY A 83 1.97 3.68 1.71
N ARG A 84 0.70 4.05 1.91
CA ARG A 84 -0.38 3.08 2.14
C ARG A 84 -1.71 3.57 1.58
N THR A 85 -2.44 2.66 0.92
CA THR A 85 -3.90 2.77 0.73
C THR A 85 -4.62 2.02 1.85
N PHE A 86 -5.86 2.36 2.12
CA PHE A 86 -6.69 1.70 3.12
C PHE A 86 -7.81 0.93 2.44
N GLN A 87 -8.38 -0.06 3.12
CA GLN A 87 -9.50 -0.87 2.62
C GLN A 87 -10.69 -0.03 2.16
N GLY A 88 -11.00 1.09 2.86
CA GLY A 88 -11.97 2.09 2.41
C GLY A 88 -11.33 3.24 1.65
N LEU A 89 -12.11 3.87 0.76
CA LEU A 89 -11.67 5.09 0.07
C LEU A 89 -11.33 6.20 1.08
N GLN A 90 -10.15 6.78 0.95
CA GLN A 90 -9.69 7.89 1.79
C GLN A 90 -9.66 9.22 1.01
N THR A 91 -10.48 9.31 -0.04
CA THR A 91 -10.57 10.51 -0.87
C THR A 91 -11.47 11.57 -0.24
N TYR A 92 -11.21 12.83 -0.59
CA TYR A 92 -12.04 13.97 -0.23
C TYR A 92 -13.03 14.22 -1.37
N ASP A 93 -14.30 13.85 -1.18
CA ASP A 93 -15.33 13.83 -2.22
C ASP A 93 -15.63 15.22 -2.81
N SER A 94 -15.52 16.28 -2.01
CA SER A 94 -15.72 17.68 -2.43
C SER A 94 -14.54 18.30 -3.16
N MET A 95 -13.36 17.70 -3.07
CA MET A 95 -12.15 18.15 -3.75
C MET A 95 -12.05 17.53 -5.16
N THR A 96 -11.40 18.24 -6.06
CA THR A 96 -11.07 17.74 -7.40
C THR A 96 -10.04 16.61 -7.33
N VAL A 97 -9.89 15.85 -8.42
CA VAL A 97 -8.82 14.84 -8.57
C VAL A 97 -7.46 15.45 -8.26
N ARG A 98 -7.16 16.61 -8.88
CA ARG A 98 -5.89 17.33 -8.69
C ARG A 98 -5.66 17.71 -7.23
N GLU A 99 -6.65 18.26 -6.55
CA GLU A 99 -6.54 18.64 -5.14
C GLU A 99 -6.36 17.41 -4.23
N ASN A 100 -7.04 16.30 -4.53
CA ASN A 100 -6.84 15.05 -3.83
C ASN A 100 -5.40 14.54 -3.95
N VAL A 101 -4.84 14.49 -5.17
CA VAL A 101 -3.44 14.05 -5.39
C VAL A 101 -2.48 15.02 -4.69
N LEU A 102 -2.68 16.34 -4.83
CA LEU A 102 -1.87 17.35 -4.13
C LEU A 102 -1.88 17.18 -2.61
N SER A 103 -3.03 16.78 -2.03
CA SER A 103 -3.12 16.53 -0.59
C SER A 103 -2.17 15.43 -0.10
N GLY A 104 -1.78 14.50 -0.97
CA GLY A 104 -0.81 13.43 -0.67
C GLY A 104 0.60 13.95 -0.38
N PHE A 105 0.99 15.11 -0.91
CA PHE A 105 2.32 15.70 -0.67
C PHE A 105 2.46 16.39 0.70
N HIS A 106 1.40 16.43 1.53
CA HIS A 106 1.40 17.16 2.82
C HIS A 106 2.56 16.78 3.77
N THR A 107 3.08 15.56 3.70
CA THR A 107 4.22 15.14 4.52
C THR A 107 5.56 15.69 4.04
N SER A 108 5.64 16.08 2.76
CA SER A 108 6.84 16.59 2.09
C SER A 108 6.90 18.11 2.07
N MET A 109 5.77 18.79 2.21
CA MET A 109 5.69 20.26 2.29
C MET A 109 6.27 20.78 3.61
N ARG A 110 7.31 21.58 3.56
CA ARG A 110 7.99 22.14 4.74
C ARG A 110 7.17 23.20 5.49
N GLY A 111 6.15 23.79 4.86
CA GLY A 111 5.39 24.93 5.38
C GLY A 111 4.12 24.61 6.16
N GLY A 112 3.63 23.39 6.20
CA GLY A 112 2.30 23.08 6.77
C GLY A 112 1.17 23.90 6.13
N LEU A 113 -0.09 23.57 6.41
CA LEU A 113 -1.28 24.30 5.90
C LEU A 113 -1.31 25.81 6.25
N PHE A 114 -0.51 26.23 7.22
CA PHE A 114 -0.44 27.64 7.66
C PHE A 114 0.56 28.51 6.87
N ALA A 115 1.50 27.93 6.11
CA ALA A 115 2.47 28.73 5.33
C ALA A 115 1.85 29.34 4.06
N GLY A 116 0.71 28.81 3.58
CA GLY A 116 -0.05 29.43 2.48
C GLY A 116 -0.66 30.79 2.82
N PHE A 117 -0.74 31.15 4.11
CA PHE A 117 -1.23 32.49 4.53
C PHE A 117 -0.13 33.58 4.57
N LEU A 118 1.14 33.18 4.56
CA LEU A 118 2.27 34.13 4.49
C LEU A 118 2.86 34.05 3.08
N TYR A 119 2.59 35.03 2.25
CA TYR A 119 3.12 35.26 0.91
C TYR A 119 4.66 35.27 0.93
N TRP A 120 5.30 34.10 0.94
CA TRP A 120 6.75 33.98 0.85
C TRP A 120 7.15 33.43 -0.52
N PRO A 121 8.09 34.03 -1.25
CA PRO A 121 8.45 33.59 -2.62
C PRO A 121 8.98 32.17 -2.72
N SER A 122 9.49 31.61 -1.62
CA SER A 122 9.92 30.20 -1.55
C SER A 122 8.75 29.21 -1.52
N GLY A 123 7.59 29.58 -0.99
CA GLY A 123 6.38 28.75 -0.98
C GLY A 123 5.81 28.54 -2.37
N GLN A 124 5.81 29.57 -3.22
CA GLN A 124 5.30 29.47 -4.60
C GLN A 124 6.13 28.54 -5.48
N ARG A 125 7.46 28.49 -5.31
CA ARG A 125 8.32 27.57 -6.05
C ARG A 125 8.10 26.11 -5.58
N GLU A 126 7.95 25.89 -4.30
CA GLU A 126 7.68 24.57 -3.74
C GLU A 126 6.30 24.07 -4.20
N GLU A 127 5.29 24.94 -4.19
CA GLU A 127 3.94 24.63 -4.68
C GLU A 127 3.93 24.30 -6.18
N ALA A 128 4.67 25.03 -7.01
CA ALA A 128 4.81 24.74 -8.44
C ALA A 128 5.43 23.36 -8.70
N VAL A 129 6.48 22.98 -7.93
CA VAL A 129 7.11 21.65 -8.05
C VAL A 129 6.14 20.53 -7.66
N PHE A 130 5.36 20.69 -6.60
CA PHE A 130 4.37 19.67 -6.23
C PHE A 130 3.18 19.63 -7.20
N ALA A 131 2.81 20.78 -7.78
CA ALA A 131 1.81 20.84 -8.83
C ALA A 131 2.23 20.04 -10.07
N GLU A 132 3.48 20.19 -10.52
CA GLU A 132 4.05 19.42 -11.63
C GLU A 132 4.07 17.92 -11.32
N LYS A 133 4.54 17.51 -10.16
CA LYS A 133 4.52 16.12 -9.72
C LYS A 133 3.10 15.53 -9.60
N ALA A 134 2.12 16.35 -9.22
CA ALA A 134 0.73 15.91 -9.19
C ALA A 134 0.19 15.65 -10.60
N GLU A 135 0.55 16.51 -11.58
CA GLU A 135 0.18 16.28 -12.98
C GLU A 135 0.84 15.00 -13.55
N GLU A 136 2.12 14.73 -13.24
CA GLU A 136 2.79 13.47 -13.61
C GLU A 136 2.08 12.22 -13.06
N ILE A 137 1.52 12.30 -11.83
CA ILE A 137 0.76 11.20 -11.23
C ILE A 137 -0.61 11.07 -11.89
N ILE A 138 -1.27 12.18 -12.20
CA ILE A 138 -2.57 12.22 -12.87
C ILE A 138 -2.45 11.62 -14.27
N GLU A 139 -1.42 12.00 -15.03
CA GLU A 139 -1.09 11.44 -16.35
C GLU A 139 -0.79 9.94 -16.23
N PHE A 140 0.08 9.55 -15.30
CA PHE A 140 0.42 8.14 -15.08
C PHE A 140 -0.82 7.26 -14.78
N LEU A 141 -1.83 7.80 -14.10
CA LEU A 141 -3.06 7.09 -13.74
C LEU A 141 -4.20 7.30 -14.76
N GLU A 142 -3.93 7.95 -15.90
CA GLU A 142 -4.90 8.24 -16.97
C GLU A 142 -6.14 8.98 -16.42
N LEU A 143 -5.91 10.06 -15.66
CA LEU A 143 -6.95 10.88 -15.03
C LEU A 143 -6.95 12.33 -15.54
N GLU A 144 -6.27 12.63 -16.66
CA GLU A 144 -6.03 14.00 -17.18
C GLU A 144 -7.32 14.73 -17.50
N GLU A 145 -8.27 14.05 -18.13
CA GLU A 145 -9.56 14.64 -18.49
C GLU A 145 -10.45 14.93 -17.26
N LEU A 146 -10.17 14.22 -16.15
CA LEU A 146 -10.92 14.29 -14.91
C LEU A 146 -10.25 15.18 -13.84
N ARG A 147 -9.10 15.80 -14.14
CA ARG A 147 -8.29 16.55 -13.16
C ARG A 147 -9.04 17.60 -12.35
N HIS A 148 -10.05 18.21 -12.95
CA HIS A 148 -10.88 19.24 -12.34
C HIS A 148 -12.24 18.73 -11.86
N ALA A 149 -12.56 17.45 -12.08
CA ALA A 149 -13.80 16.86 -11.63
C ALA A 149 -13.77 16.62 -10.11
N PRO A 150 -14.84 16.89 -9.37
CA PRO A 150 -14.98 16.49 -7.97
C PRO A 150 -14.92 14.97 -7.85
N VAL A 151 -14.09 14.45 -6.92
CA VAL A 151 -13.90 12.99 -6.78
C VAL A 151 -15.19 12.27 -6.42
N GLY A 152 -16.09 12.91 -5.68
CA GLY A 152 -17.40 12.34 -5.34
C GLY A 152 -18.31 12.05 -6.54
N SER A 153 -18.07 12.66 -7.72
CA SER A 153 -18.81 12.41 -8.96
C SER A 153 -18.28 11.25 -9.80
N LEU A 154 -17.13 10.69 -9.44
CA LEU A 154 -16.45 9.64 -10.20
C LEU A 154 -17.00 8.25 -9.88
N SER A 155 -16.82 7.30 -10.81
CA SER A 155 -17.06 5.89 -10.58
C SER A 155 -16.17 5.37 -9.43
N TYR A 156 -16.56 4.25 -8.85
CA TYR A 156 -15.80 3.67 -7.74
C TYR A 156 -14.36 3.31 -8.15
N GLY A 157 -14.15 2.75 -9.33
CA GLY A 157 -12.83 2.42 -9.87
C GLY A 157 -11.95 3.65 -10.06
N LEU A 158 -12.51 4.74 -10.61
CA LEU A 158 -11.78 6.01 -10.75
C LEU A 158 -11.40 6.61 -9.39
N ARG A 159 -12.28 6.53 -8.39
CA ARG A 159 -11.97 6.97 -7.02
C ARG A 159 -10.84 6.15 -6.41
N LYS A 160 -10.77 4.83 -6.69
CA LYS A 160 -9.65 3.97 -6.28
C LYS A 160 -8.34 4.37 -6.98
N ARG A 161 -8.37 4.76 -8.27
CA ARG A 161 -7.18 5.31 -8.96
C ARG A 161 -6.73 6.61 -8.30
N VAL A 162 -7.64 7.51 -7.90
CA VAL A 162 -7.30 8.73 -7.16
C VAL A 162 -6.67 8.42 -5.81
N ASP A 163 -7.18 7.43 -5.06
CA ASP A 163 -6.61 7.02 -3.77
C ASP A 163 -5.19 6.45 -3.93
N LEU A 164 -4.95 5.66 -5.00
CA LEU A 164 -3.60 5.22 -5.37
C LEU A 164 -2.69 6.42 -5.71
N GLY A 165 -3.20 7.41 -6.45
CA GLY A 165 -2.47 8.64 -6.76
C GLY A 165 -2.05 9.42 -5.51
N ARG A 166 -2.90 9.49 -4.50
CA ARG A 166 -2.58 10.10 -3.20
C ARG A 166 -1.47 9.34 -2.47
N ALA A 167 -1.48 8.01 -2.54
CA ALA A 167 -0.42 7.19 -1.96
C ALA A 167 0.92 7.38 -2.71
N LEU A 168 0.89 7.53 -4.04
CA LEU A 168 2.06 7.81 -4.86
C LEU A 168 2.63 9.22 -4.62
N ALA A 169 1.77 10.19 -4.30
CA ALA A 169 2.18 11.56 -3.98
C ALA A 169 3.06 11.65 -2.72
N LEU A 170 3.01 10.65 -1.82
CA LEU A 170 3.96 10.51 -0.72
C LEU A 170 5.39 10.21 -1.19
N GLN A 171 5.60 9.95 -2.50
CA GLN A 171 6.87 9.50 -3.07
C GLN A 171 7.43 8.27 -2.32
N PRO A 172 6.63 7.19 -2.23
CA PRO A 172 6.96 6.07 -1.36
C PRO A 172 8.17 5.29 -1.89
N ALA A 173 8.96 4.74 -0.97
CA ALA A 173 10.00 3.75 -1.24
C ALA A 173 9.50 2.31 -0.93
N LEU A 174 8.29 2.19 -0.41
CA LEU A 174 7.52 0.96 -0.23
C LEU A 174 6.04 1.34 -0.25
N LEU A 175 5.23 0.60 -1.01
CA LEU A 175 3.79 0.81 -1.08
C LEU A 175 3.06 -0.37 -0.44
N LEU A 176 2.13 -0.07 0.47
CA LEU A 176 1.25 -1.04 1.12
C LEU A 176 -0.16 -0.86 0.56
N LEU A 177 -0.68 -1.85 -0.13
CA LEU A 177 -2.01 -1.83 -0.75
C LEU A 177 -2.93 -2.81 -0.01
N ASP A 178 -4.03 -2.29 0.55
CA ASP A 178 -4.98 -3.06 1.35
C ASP A 178 -6.29 -3.21 0.57
N GLU A 179 -6.48 -4.34 -0.11
CA GLU A 179 -7.64 -4.68 -0.95
C GLU A 179 -7.98 -3.58 -1.97
N PRO A 180 -7.01 -3.12 -2.77
CA PRO A 180 -7.23 -1.99 -3.66
C PRO A 180 -8.30 -2.26 -4.72
N MET A 181 -8.53 -3.52 -5.11
CA MET A 181 -9.45 -3.93 -6.18
C MET A 181 -10.82 -4.39 -5.66
N ALA A 182 -11.05 -4.37 -4.34
CA ALA A 182 -12.32 -4.79 -3.76
C ALA A 182 -13.46 -3.89 -4.28
N GLY A 183 -14.55 -4.52 -4.75
CA GLY A 183 -15.74 -3.83 -5.27
C GLY A 183 -15.63 -3.31 -6.71
N MET A 184 -14.53 -3.56 -7.42
CA MET A 184 -14.32 -3.19 -8.82
C MET A 184 -14.82 -4.28 -9.76
N ASN A 185 -15.27 -3.90 -10.96
CA ASN A 185 -15.56 -4.83 -12.04
C ASN A 185 -14.26 -5.38 -12.68
N LEU A 186 -14.37 -6.33 -13.61
CA LEU A 186 -13.22 -7.02 -14.20
C LEU A 186 -12.30 -6.07 -14.98
N GLU A 187 -12.86 -5.14 -15.74
CA GLU A 187 -12.12 -4.16 -16.53
C GLU A 187 -11.34 -3.19 -15.60
N GLU A 188 -12.02 -2.63 -14.59
CA GLU A 188 -11.40 -1.76 -13.60
C GLU A 188 -10.27 -2.45 -12.82
N LYS A 189 -10.43 -3.75 -12.49
CA LYS A 189 -9.38 -4.56 -11.86
C LYS A 189 -8.17 -4.73 -12.78
N GLY A 190 -8.40 -5.01 -14.07
CA GLY A 190 -7.35 -5.14 -15.07
C GLY A 190 -6.52 -3.86 -15.20
N ASP A 191 -7.19 -2.71 -15.26
CA ASP A 191 -6.52 -1.41 -15.30
C ASP A 191 -5.69 -1.16 -14.03
N LEU A 192 -6.27 -1.41 -12.85
CA LEU A 192 -5.55 -1.19 -11.59
C LEU A 192 -4.36 -2.14 -11.44
N ALA A 193 -4.49 -3.40 -11.89
CA ALA A 193 -3.40 -4.38 -11.93
C ALA A 193 -2.25 -3.88 -12.81
N ARG A 194 -2.56 -3.33 -13.99
CA ARG A 194 -1.58 -2.72 -14.88
C ARG A 194 -0.84 -1.56 -14.20
N PHE A 195 -1.54 -0.63 -13.56
CA PHE A 195 -0.89 0.46 -12.83
C PHE A 195 0.01 -0.04 -11.70
N ILE A 196 -0.38 -1.11 -10.98
CA ILE A 196 0.46 -1.72 -9.93
C ILE A 196 1.74 -2.30 -10.52
N LEU A 197 1.66 -2.99 -11.66
CA LEU A 197 2.83 -3.48 -12.39
C LEU A 197 3.73 -2.34 -12.87
N ASP A 198 3.15 -1.28 -13.45
CA ASP A 198 3.89 -0.11 -13.92
C ASP A 198 4.59 0.63 -12.77
N ILE A 199 3.98 0.70 -11.56
CA ILE A 199 4.62 1.24 -10.36
C ILE A 199 5.87 0.42 -9.99
N ARG A 200 5.78 -0.92 -10.00
CA ARG A 200 6.93 -1.78 -9.76
C ARG A 200 8.01 -1.58 -10.82
N ASP A 201 7.63 -1.64 -12.10
CA ASP A 201 8.57 -1.73 -13.22
C ASP A 201 9.19 -0.37 -13.56
N ALA A 202 8.37 0.67 -13.73
CA ALA A 202 8.86 1.99 -14.13
C ALA A 202 9.41 2.79 -12.94
N ARG A 203 8.80 2.68 -11.75
CA ARG A 203 9.21 3.44 -10.57
C ARG A 203 10.08 2.65 -9.59
N GLN A 204 10.26 1.33 -9.83
CA GLN A 204 11.05 0.43 -9.00
C GLN A 204 10.64 0.44 -7.51
N ILE A 205 9.35 0.68 -7.25
CA ILE A 205 8.78 0.72 -5.91
C ILE A 205 8.31 -0.69 -5.54
N PRO A 206 8.85 -1.32 -4.48
CA PRO A 206 8.32 -2.58 -3.97
C PRO A 206 6.93 -2.40 -3.37
N ILE A 207 6.11 -3.45 -3.47
CA ILE A 207 4.70 -3.42 -3.08
C ILE A 207 4.39 -4.60 -2.18
N VAL A 208 3.71 -4.35 -1.07
CA VAL A 208 3.00 -5.37 -0.29
C VAL A 208 1.52 -5.22 -0.58
N LEU A 209 0.94 -6.23 -1.19
CA LEU A 209 -0.44 -6.26 -1.65
C LEU A 209 -1.26 -7.25 -0.83
N VAL A 210 -2.36 -6.81 -0.23
CA VAL A 210 -3.40 -7.69 0.32
C VAL A 210 -4.54 -7.73 -0.68
N GLU A 211 -4.87 -8.93 -1.17
CA GLU A 211 -5.98 -9.15 -2.10
C GLU A 211 -6.66 -10.51 -1.86
N HIS A 212 -7.91 -10.62 -2.29
CA HIS A 212 -8.72 -11.83 -2.23
C HIS A 212 -8.92 -12.48 -3.60
N ASP A 213 -8.73 -11.71 -4.68
CA ASP A 213 -8.86 -12.19 -6.05
C ASP A 213 -7.61 -12.98 -6.43
N MET A 214 -7.75 -14.32 -6.41
CA MET A 214 -6.63 -15.20 -6.65
C MET A 214 -6.08 -15.11 -8.08
N GLU A 215 -6.93 -14.79 -9.08
CA GLU A 215 -6.47 -14.62 -10.46
C GLU A 215 -5.52 -13.43 -10.54
N VAL A 216 -5.95 -12.29 -10.03
CA VAL A 216 -5.12 -11.08 -9.98
C VAL A 216 -3.83 -11.31 -9.20
N VAL A 217 -3.92 -11.93 -8.00
CA VAL A 217 -2.73 -12.22 -7.17
C VAL A 217 -1.72 -13.07 -7.93
N MET A 218 -2.18 -14.13 -8.61
CA MET A 218 -1.28 -15.04 -9.33
C MET A 218 -0.66 -14.40 -10.58
N ASP A 219 -1.32 -13.40 -11.17
CA ASP A 219 -0.85 -12.75 -12.39
C ASP A 219 0.18 -11.65 -12.14
N ILE A 220 0.02 -10.89 -11.02
CA ILE A 220 0.87 -9.70 -10.80
C ILE A 220 1.95 -9.88 -9.73
N SER A 221 1.90 -10.95 -8.94
CA SER A 221 2.83 -11.12 -7.82
C SER A 221 4.13 -11.80 -8.25
N ASP A 222 5.25 -11.31 -7.75
CA ASP A 222 6.54 -12.02 -7.83
C ASP A 222 6.59 -13.14 -6.78
N ARG A 223 5.99 -12.89 -5.60
CA ARG A 223 5.93 -13.83 -4.49
C ARG A 223 4.63 -13.68 -3.72
N VAL A 224 4.11 -14.80 -3.26
CA VAL A 224 2.87 -14.88 -2.49
C VAL A 224 3.18 -15.47 -1.12
N ALA A 225 2.76 -14.79 -0.07
CA ALA A 225 2.82 -15.23 1.32
C ALA A 225 1.41 -15.54 1.82
N VAL A 226 1.19 -16.75 2.30
CA VAL A 226 -0.12 -17.25 2.73
C VAL A 226 -0.19 -17.22 4.24
N MET A 227 -1.19 -16.54 4.77
CA MET A 227 -1.43 -16.41 6.21
C MET A 227 -2.65 -17.23 6.64
N GLU A 228 -2.53 -17.87 7.78
CA GLU A 228 -3.61 -18.54 8.49
C GLU A 228 -3.40 -18.41 10.00
N TRP A 229 -4.45 -18.03 10.73
CA TRP A 229 -4.43 -17.88 12.20
C TRP A 229 -3.23 -17.08 12.73
N GLY A 230 -2.89 -15.98 12.07
CA GLY A 230 -1.78 -15.10 12.46
C GLY A 230 -0.39 -15.60 12.11
N ARG A 231 -0.25 -16.71 11.37
CA ARG A 231 1.04 -17.31 10.97
C ARG A 231 1.19 -17.35 9.45
N LEU A 232 2.42 -17.34 8.98
CA LEU A 232 2.73 -17.69 7.59
C LEU A 232 2.77 -19.22 7.48
N ILE A 233 1.92 -19.78 6.63
CA ILE A 233 1.84 -21.25 6.39
C ILE A 233 2.55 -21.68 5.12
N ALA A 234 2.70 -20.77 4.15
CA ALA A 234 3.44 -20.98 2.91
C ALA A 234 3.94 -19.66 2.35
N GLU A 235 5.04 -19.70 1.61
CA GLU A 235 5.60 -18.55 0.89
C GLU A 235 6.35 -19.07 -0.34
N GLY A 236 6.18 -18.43 -1.49
CA GLY A 236 6.84 -18.83 -2.74
C GLY A 236 6.28 -18.15 -3.97
N ALA A 237 6.78 -18.54 -5.14
CA ALA A 237 6.26 -18.07 -6.41
C ALA A 237 4.78 -18.50 -6.60
N PRO A 238 3.97 -17.72 -7.35
CA PRO A 238 2.54 -18.01 -7.56
C PRO A 238 2.26 -19.46 -7.98
N ALA A 239 3.05 -20.01 -8.91
CA ALA A 239 2.90 -21.39 -9.39
C ALA A 239 3.10 -22.45 -8.28
N GLN A 240 4.02 -22.20 -7.34
CA GLN A 240 4.27 -23.07 -6.20
C GLN A 240 3.12 -23.01 -5.18
N ILE A 241 2.61 -21.80 -4.92
CA ILE A 241 1.50 -21.58 -3.99
C ILE A 241 0.21 -22.24 -4.48
N ARG A 242 -0.10 -22.14 -5.79
CA ARG A 242 -1.28 -22.76 -6.40
C ARG A 242 -1.33 -24.28 -6.21
N GLN A 243 -0.19 -24.94 -6.11
CA GLN A 243 -0.07 -26.40 -5.95
C GLN A 243 0.18 -26.83 -4.51
N ASN A 244 0.28 -25.91 -3.56
CA ASN A 244 0.63 -26.24 -2.19
C ASN A 244 -0.57 -26.86 -1.44
N PRO A 245 -0.49 -28.13 -0.95
CA PRO A 245 -1.61 -28.80 -0.29
C PRO A 245 -2.11 -28.07 0.97
N ARG A 246 -1.22 -27.40 1.72
CA ARG A 246 -1.60 -26.63 2.91
C ARG A 246 -2.43 -25.42 2.54
N VAL A 247 -2.08 -24.75 1.44
CA VAL A 247 -2.82 -23.59 0.93
C VAL A 247 -4.20 -24.03 0.46
N ILE A 248 -4.27 -25.09 -0.32
CA ILE A 248 -5.54 -25.65 -0.80
C ILE A 248 -6.45 -26.00 0.39
N ALA A 249 -5.92 -26.68 1.42
CA ALA A 249 -6.68 -27.04 2.61
C ALA A 249 -7.18 -25.82 3.40
N ALA A 250 -6.38 -24.75 3.51
CA ALA A 250 -6.76 -23.51 4.21
C ALA A 250 -7.92 -22.77 3.54
N TYR A 251 -8.09 -22.93 2.21
CA TYR A 251 -9.19 -22.31 1.47
C TYR A 251 -10.41 -23.23 1.32
N LEU A 252 -10.23 -24.57 1.20
CA LEU A 252 -11.31 -25.54 1.07
C LEU A 252 -11.93 -25.95 2.43
N GLY A 253 -11.22 -25.75 3.52
CA GLY A 253 -11.70 -26.11 4.87
C GLY A 253 -12.70 -25.13 5.49
N GLN A 254 -13.22 -24.17 4.71
CA GLN A 254 -14.15 -23.11 5.16
C GLN A 254 -15.56 -23.23 4.54
N GLU A 255 -15.89 -24.39 3.89
CA GLU A 255 -17.27 -24.71 3.50
C GLU A 255 -18.07 -25.35 4.62
#